data_b964030bcec8e54ecc6cd92fe91d7c6b
#
_entry.id   b964030bcec8e54ecc6cd92fe91d7c6b
#
_cell.length_a   1.000
_cell.length_b   1.000
_cell.length_c   1.000
_cell.angle_alpha   90.00
_cell.angle_beta   90.00
_cell.angle_gamma   90.00
#
_symmetry.space_group_name_H-M   'P 1'
#
loop_
_entity.id
_entity.type
_entity.pdbx_description
1 polymer ?
#
loop_
_entity_poly.entity_id
_entity_poly.type
_entity_poly.pdbx_seq_one_letter_code
_entity_poly.pdbx_strand_id
1 'polypeptide(L)'
;MNTDNTLPATVHDETNGLTYDLVGDYYYPRLAVPEEPEGDIGRFGRMRKRFLKEHRKGVFAELLLTGTLHYYLVEVNNDALTMIERVTDQLARAEGVTEELKARDQLEWIRAMNSCRARAEEIAVRELILS
;
A
#
# COMPACT_ATOMS: atom_id res chain seq x y z
N MET A 1 -3.77 10.19 40.76
CA MET A 1 -4.36 10.78 39.60
C MET A 1 -3.33 10.85 38.49
N ASN A 2 -3.60 10.27 37.37
CA ASN A 2 -2.65 10.22 36.29
C ASN A 2 -2.65 11.57 35.57
N THR A 3 -1.55 12.31 35.67
CA THR A 3 -1.40 13.60 34.99
C THR A 3 -0.82 13.44 33.59
N ASP A 4 -0.51 12.21 33.22
CA ASP A 4 0.04 11.88 31.93
C ASP A 4 -1.10 11.73 30.91
N ASN A 5 -1.07 12.53 29.84
CA ASN A 5 -2.05 12.48 28.76
C ASN A 5 -1.80 11.33 27.78
N THR A 6 -0.81 10.49 28.07
CA THR A 6 -0.49 9.35 27.23
C THR A 6 -1.53 8.23 27.44
N LEU A 7 -2.23 7.89 26.38
CA LEU A 7 -3.17 6.77 26.40
C LEU A 7 -2.43 5.45 26.29
N PRO A 8 -2.84 4.41 27.06
CA PRO A 8 -2.24 3.09 26.91
C PRO A 8 -2.49 2.55 25.49
N ALA A 9 -1.49 1.83 24.98
CA ALA A 9 -1.58 1.24 23.64
C ALA A 9 -2.63 0.14 23.56
N THR A 10 -2.89 -0.54 24.68
CA THR A 10 -3.83 -1.66 24.77
C THR A 10 -4.64 -1.56 26.05
N VAL A 11 -5.93 -1.80 25.96
CA VAL A 11 -6.86 -1.82 27.09
C VAL A 11 -7.68 -3.09 27.03
N HIS A 12 -7.76 -3.79 28.17
CA HIS A 12 -8.61 -4.97 28.29
C HIS A 12 -9.86 -4.63 29.10
N ASP A 13 -11.05 -4.93 28.54
CA ASP A 13 -12.33 -4.74 29.22
C ASP A 13 -12.84 -6.09 29.73
N GLU A 14 -12.83 -6.24 31.05
CA GLU A 14 -13.27 -7.49 31.70
C GLU A 14 -14.80 -7.71 31.59
N THR A 15 -15.57 -6.66 31.35
CA THR A 15 -17.03 -6.78 31.27
C THR A 15 -17.49 -7.49 30.00
N ASN A 16 -16.79 -7.32 28.88
CA ASN A 16 -17.11 -7.97 27.61
C ASN A 16 -16.02 -8.94 27.12
N GLY A 17 -14.88 -9.02 27.82
CA GLY A 17 -13.78 -9.89 27.48
C GLY A 17 -12.96 -9.43 26.27
N LEU A 18 -13.20 -8.23 25.77
CA LEU A 18 -12.49 -7.73 24.59
C LEU A 18 -11.25 -6.95 24.98
N THR A 19 -10.25 -7.07 24.12
CA THR A 19 -9.04 -6.24 24.18
C THR A 19 -9.12 -5.19 23.10
N TYR A 20 -8.78 -3.95 23.44
CA TYR A 20 -8.81 -2.82 22.51
C TYR A 20 -7.40 -2.33 22.24
N ASP A 21 -7.12 -2.07 20.98
CA ASP A 21 -5.85 -1.48 20.56
C ASP A 21 -6.06 -0.02 20.17
N LEU A 22 -5.13 0.82 20.58
CA LEU A 22 -5.15 2.24 20.23
C LEU A 22 -4.67 2.41 18.78
N VAL A 23 -5.55 2.97 17.94
CA VAL A 23 -5.23 3.32 16.55
C VAL A 23 -5.50 4.81 16.41
N GLY A 24 -4.43 5.60 16.35
CA GLY A 24 -4.54 7.06 16.40
C GLY A 24 -5.07 7.53 17.73
N ASP A 25 -6.24 8.15 17.75
CA ASP A 25 -6.89 8.67 18.96
C ASP A 25 -8.06 7.80 19.43
N TYR A 26 -8.29 6.65 18.79
CA TYR A 26 -9.44 5.79 19.05
C TYR A 26 -9.02 4.38 19.40
N TYR A 27 -9.80 3.76 20.29
CA TYR A 27 -9.64 2.35 20.63
C TYR A 27 -10.58 1.49 19.78
N TYR A 28 -10.01 0.44 19.18
CA TYR A 28 -10.75 -0.53 18.38
C TYR A 28 -10.62 -1.91 19.01
N PRO A 29 -11.72 -2.69 19.07
CA PRO A 29 -11.65 -4.04 19.63
C PRO A 29 -10.76 -4.94 18.78
N ARG A 30 -9.93 -5.71 19.47
CA ARG A 30 -9.12 -6.76 18.84
C ARG A 30 -10.02 -7.95 18.60
N LEU A 31 -10.50 -8.10 17.39
CA LEU A 31 -11.33 -9.23 16.99
C LEU A 31 -10.42 -10.39 16.57
N ALA A 32 -10.93 -11.63 16.71
CA ALA A 32 -10.28 -12.79 16.13
C ALA A 32 -10.38 -12.66 14.61
N VAL A 33 -9.32 -12.19 13.98
CA VAL A 33 -9.24 -12.11 12.52
C VAL A 33 -8.97 -13.53 12.01
N PRO A 34 -9.73 -14.03 11.00
CA PRO A 34 -9.38 -15.28 10.35
C PRO A 34 -7.92 -15.23 9.91
N GLU A 35 -7.22 -16.35 9.99
CA GLU A 35 -5.83 -16.39 9.53
C GLU A 35 -5.73 -15.73 8.16
N GLU A 36 -4.90 -14.71 8.08
CA GLU A 36 -4.66 -14.04 6.80
C GLU A 36 -4.02 -15.06 5.85
N PRO A 37 -4.49 -15.13 4.58
CA PRO A 37 -3.82 -15.98 3.62
C PRO A 37 -2.34 -15.61 3.56
N GLU A 38 -1.49 -16.63 3.63
CA GLU A 38 -0.06 -16.44 3.48
C GLU A 38 0.23 -15.83 2.10
N GLY A 39 1.01 -14.80 2.09
CA GLY A 39 1.40 -14.11 0.86
C GLY A 39 1.92 -12.72 1.16
N ASP A 40 2.91 -12.32 0.39
CA ASP A 40 3.46 -10.99 0.51
C ASP A 40 2.50 -9.99 -0.15
N ILE A 41 2.13 -8.96 0.60
CA ILE A 41 1.33 -7.86 0.08
C ILE A 41 2.11 -7.02 -0.95
N GLY A 42 3.43 -7.25 -1.08
CA GLY A 42 4.28 -6.54 -2.00
C GLY A 42 4.69 -5.14 -1.56
N ARG A 43 5.61 -4.56 -2.32
CA ARG A 43 6.15 -3.22 -2.02
C ARG A 43 5.05 -2.16 -1.95
N PHE A 44 4.18 -2.13 -2.94
CA PHE A 44 3.13 -1.12 -3.04
C PHE A 44 2.01 -1.36 -2.03
N GLY A 45 1.71 -2.61 -1.72
CA GLY A 45 0.79 -2.95 -0.63
C GLY A 45 1.31 -2.47 0.71
N ARG A 46 2.60 -2.63 1.01
CA ARG A 46 3.22 -2.12 2.23
C ARG A 46 3.19 -0.60 2.30
N MET A 47 3.43 0.08 1.19
CA MET A 47 3.34 1.55 1.11
C MET A 47 1.91 2.03 1.39
N ARG A 48 0.90 1.37 0.79
CA ARG A 48 -0.50 1.70 1.03
C ARG A 48 -0.89 1.47 2.49
N LYS A 49 -0.46 0.36 3.07
CA LYS A 49 -0.70 0.07 4.49
C LYS A 49 -0.18 1.18 5.38
N ARG A 50 1.04 1.64 5.15
CA ARG A 50 1.63 2.76 5.90
C ARG A 50 0.81 4.03 5.73
N PHE A 51 0.44 4.37 4.51
CA PHE A 51 -0.36 5.55 4.23
C PHE A 51 -1.70 5.52 4.95
N LEU A 52 -2.40 4.37 4.92
CA LEU A 52 -3.67 4.22 5.62
C LEU A 52 -3.52 4.40 7.13
N LYS A 53 -2.47 3.82 7.73
CA LYS A 53 -2.20 3.97 9.16
C LYS A 53 -1.95 5.42 9.55
N GLU A 54 -1.27 6.18 8.72
CA GLU A 54 -0.87 7.55 9.01
C GLU A 54 -1.95 8.58 8.65
N HIS A 55 -2.68 8.36 7.57
CA HIS A 55 -3.56 9.38 6.97
C HIS A 55 -5.01 8.96 6.79
N ARG A 56 -5.33 7.67 6.93
CA ARG A 56 -6.68 7.12 6.78
C ARG A 56 -6.95 6.08 7.86
N LYS A 57 -6.82 6.49 9.11
CA LYS A 57 -6.90 5.59 10.27
C LYS A 57 -8.24 4.87 10.37
N GLY A 58 -9.33 5.55 10.05
CA GLY A 58 -10.67 4.94 10.05
C GLY A 58 -10.81 3.83 9.02
N VAL A 59 -10.31 4.06 7.81
CA VAL A 59 -10.31 3.04 6.76
C VAL A 59 -9.43 1.86 7.14
N PHE A 60 -8.25 2.12 7.68
CA PHE A 60 -7.35 1.06 8.15
C PHE A 60 -8.01 0.19 9.21
N ALA A 61 -8.63 0.82 10.21
CA ALA A 61 -9.31 0.11 11.28
C ALA A 61 -10.48 -0.73 10.76
N GLU A 62 -11.28 -0.19 9.84
CA GLU A 62 -12.40 -0.91 9.24
C GLU A 62 -11.92 -2.15 8.48
N LEU A 63 -10.89 -2.02 7.65
CA LEU A 63 -10.33 -3.15 6.91
C LEU A 63 -9.75 -4.20 7.85
N LEU A 64 -9.10 -3.77 8.91
CA LEU A 64 -8.54 -4.67 9.91
C LEU A 64 -9.65 -5.44 10.65
N LEU A 65 -10.67 -4.73 11.11
CA LEU A 65 -11.78 -5.32 11.86
C LEU A 65 -12.62 -6.30 11.02
N THR A 66 -12.79 -6.01 9.74
CA THR A 66 -13.55 -6.90 8.84
C THR A 66 -12.72 -8.09 8.33
N GLY A 67 -11.42 -8.12 8.65
CA GLY A 67 -10.53 -9.21 8.21
C GLY A 67 -10.18 -9.15 6.72
N THR A 68 -10.36 -7.99 6.08
CA THR A 68 -10.16 -7.83 4.63
C THR A 68 -8.90 -7.05 4.27
N LEU A 69 -8.12 -6.61 5.27
CA LEU A 69 -6.95 -5.77 5.03
C LEU A 69 -5.93 -6.43 4.11
N HIS A 70 -5.60 -7.69 4.38
CA HIS A 70 -4.61 -8.41 3.58
C HIS A 70 -5.02 -8.50 2.11
N TYR A 71 -6.25 -8.93 1.85
CA TYR A 71 -6.78 -9.02 0.48
C TYR A 71 -6.77 -7.66 -0.22
N TYR A 72 -7.19 -6.63 0.47
CA TYR A 72 -7.19 -5.26 -0.06
C TYR A 72 -5.77 -4.83 -0.46
N LEU A 73 -4.78 -5.07 0.39
CA LEU A 73 -3.41 -4.65 0.12
C LEU A 73 -2.77 -5.46 -1.02
N VAL A 74 -3.07 -6.74 -1.14
CA VAL A 74 -2.64 -7.56 -2.29
C VAL A 74 -3.24 -7.01 -3.57
N GLU A 75 -4.52 -6.68 -3.56
CA GLU A 75 -5.20 -6.11 -4.72
C GLU A 75 -4.60 -4.76 -5.13
N VAL A 76 -4.35 -3.87 -4.16
CA VAL A 76 -3.69 -2.58 -4.41
C VAL A 76 -2.32 -2.79 -5.04
N ASN A 77 -1.54 -3.73 -4.53
CA ASN A 77 -0.22 -4.04 -5.08
C ASN A 77 -0.32 -4.52 -6.53
N ASN A 78 -1.25 -5.41 -6.82
CA ASN A 78 -1.47 -5.93 -8.17
C ASN A 78 -1.93 -4.82 -9.12
N ASP A 79 -2.83 -3.96 -8.67
CA ASP A 79 -3.30 -2.82 -9.47
C ASP A 79 -2.16 -1.84 -9.77
N ALA A 80 -1.30 -1.58 -8.79
CA ALA A 80 -0.13 -0.73 -8.98
C ALA A 80 0.83 -1.32 -10.01
N LEU A 81 1.13 -2.60 -9.91
CA LEU A 81 2.01 -3.29 -10.88
C LEU A 81 1.43 -3.25 -12.29
N THR A 82 0.14 -3.48 -12.43
CA THR A 82 -0.56 -3.42 -13.72
C THR A 82 -0.52 -2.01 -14.30
N MET A 83 -0.76 -1.00 -13.48
CA MET A 83 -0.69 0.40 -13.92
C MET A 83 0.72 0.77 -14.36
N ILE A 84 1.74 0.37 -13.61
CA ILE A 84 3.15 0.66 -13.94
C ILE A 84 3.49 0.04 -15.29
N GLU A 85 3.12 -1.20 -15.53
CA GLU A 85 3.38 -1.86 -16.80
C GLU A 85 2.70 -1.13 -17.96
N ARG A 86 1.41 -0.82 -17.80
CA ARG A 86 0.64 -0.10 -18.82
C ARG A 86 1.20 1.29 -19.12
N VAL A 87 1.47 2.08 -18.08
CA VAL A 87 1.98 3.44 -18.25
C VAL A 87 3.40 3.44 -18.81
N THR A 88 4.23 2.49 -18.38
CA THR A 88 5.57 2.33 -18.94
C THR A 88 5.51 2.08 -20.45
N ASP A 89 4.63 1.19 -20.90
CA ASP A 89 4.44 0.93 -22.33
C ASP A 89 3.94 2.16 -23.09
N GLN A 90 2.99 2.89 -22.51
CA GLN A 90 2.46 4.11 -23.13
C GLN A 90 3.55 5.18 -23.27
N LEU A 91 4.36 5.39 -22.24
CA LEU A 91 5.45 6.35 -22.29
C LEU A 91 6.53 5.92 -23.28
N ALA A 92 6.87 4.63 -23.28
CA ALA A 92 7.88 4.10 -24.22
C ALA A 92 7.44 4.30 -25.67
N ARG A 93 6.18 4.04 -26.00
CA ARG A 93 5.66 4.25 -27.35
C ARG A 93 5.66 5.73 -27.72
N ALA A 94 5.25 6.60 -26.81
CA ALA A 94 5.20 8.03 -27.04
C ALA A 94 6.59 8.64 -27.27
N GLU A 95 7.61 8.09 -26.62
CA GLU A 95 8.97 8.62 -26.66
C GLU A 95 9.89 7.87 -27.61
N GLY A 96 9.36 6.93 -28.40
CA GLY A 96 10.14 6.21 -29.39
C GLY A 96 11.13 5.19 -28.82
N VAL A 97 10.85 4.68 -27.62
CA VAL A 97 11.66 3.64 -26.98
C VAL A 97 11.21 2.28 -27.52
N THR A 98 11.85 1.83 -28.60
CA THR A 98 11.41 0.70 -29.41
C THR A 98 12.45 -0.42 -29.43
N GLU A 99 12.04 -1.58 -29.97
CA GLU A 99 12.97 -2.69 -30.21
C GLU A 99 14.06 -2.30 -31.21
N GLU A 100 13.75 -1.40 -32.15
CA GLU A 100 14.74 -0.87 -33.09
C GLU A 100 15.82 -0.07 -32.35
N LEU A 101 15.43 0.75 -31.39
CA LEU A 101 16.38 1.48 -30.56
C LEU A 101 17.23 0.50 -29.74
N LYS A 102 16.64 -0.54 -29.19
CA LYS A 102 17.34 -1.58 -28.43
C LYS A 102 18.43 -2.26 -29.29
N ALA A 103 18.09 -2.57 -30.53
CA ALA A 103 19.04 -3.21 -31.46
C ALA A 103 20.17 -2.27 -31.88
N ARG A 104 19.87 -0.96 -32.05
CA ARG A 104 20.84 0.04 -32.50
C ARG A 104 21.73 0.54 -31.36
N ASP A 105 21.14 0.81 -30.20
CA ASP A 105 21.84 1.36 -29.04
C ASP A 105 21.21 0.83 -27.76
N GLN A 106 21.72 -0.30 -27.29
CA GLN A 106 21.16 -0.99 -26.13
C GLN A 106 21.26 -0.16 -24.85
N LEU A 107 22.35 0.57 -24.67
CA LEU A 107 22.52 1.40 -23.45
C LEU A 107 21.53 2.55 -23.41
N GLU A 108 21.29 3.20 -24.54
CA GLU A 108 20.28 4.26 -24.65
C GLU A 108 18.88 3.70 -24.37
N TRP A 109 18.58 2.52 -24.92
CA TRP A 109 17.31 1.85 -24.68
C TRP A 109 17.09 1.56 -23.19
N ILE A 110 18.12 1.05 -22.50
CA ILE A 110 18.05 0.76 -21.07
C ILE A 110 17.76 2.03 -20.27
N ARG A 111 18.47 3.11 -20.55
CA ARG A 111 18.28 4.40 -19.87
C ARG A 111 16.87 4.96 -20.10
N ALA A 112 16.40 4.90 -21.33
CA ALA A 112 15.08 5.41 -21.68
C ALA A 112 13.97 4.56 -21.03
N MET A 113 14.09 3.24 -21.03
CA MET A 113 13.11 2.36 -20.35
C MET A 113 13.09 2.58 -18.84
N ASN A 114 14.26 2.73 -18.23
CA ASN A 114 14.34 3.01 -16.78
C ASN A 114 13.67 4.34 -16.44
N SER A 115 13.82 5.36 -17.29
CA SER A 115 13.14 6.65 -17.12
C SER A 115 11.63 6.50 -17.25
N CYS A 116 11.15 5.76 -18.24
CA CYS A 116 9.71 5.51 -18.42
C CYS A 116 9.13 4.77 -17.21
N ARG A 117 9.83 3.75 -16.72
CA ARG A 117 9.39 2.98 -15.56
C ARG A 117 9.36 3.82 -14.29
N ALA A 118 10.37 4.63 -14.04
CA ALA A 118 10.42 5.49 -12.86
C ALA A 118 9.25 6.48 -12.84
N ARG A 119 8.93 7.08 -13.98
CA ARG A 119 7.77 8.00 -14.10
C ARG A 119 6.46 7.26 -13.94
N ALA A 120 6.34 6.05 -14.47
CA ALA A 120 5.16 5.21 -14.31
C ALA A 120 4.94 4.85 -12.83
N GLU A 121 6.01 4.52 -12.11
CA GLU A 121 5.94 4.26 -10.67
C GLU A 121 5.44 5.49 -9.89
N GLU A 122 5.95 6.66 -10.20
CA GLU A 122 5.49 7.91 -9.55
C GLU A 122 3.99 8.14 -9.76
N ILE A 123 3.51 7.89 -10.98
CA ILE A 123 2.09 8.04 -11.31
C ILE A 123 1.25 7.05 -10.52
N ALA A 124 1.65 5.78 -10.50
CA ALA A 124 0.93 4.73 -9.78
C ALA A 124 0.89 5.00 -8.27
N VAL A 125 2.00 5.41 -7.69
CA VAL A 125 2.09 5.74 -6.26
C VAL A 125 1.15 6.90 -5.94
N ARG A 126 1.17 7.95 -6.73
CA ARG A 126 0.31 9.11 -6.51
C ARG A 126 -1.17 8.77 -6.62
N GLU A 127 -1.56 7.97 -7.61
CA GLU A 127 -2.96 7.69 -7.89
C GLU A 127 -3.55 6.58 -7.04
N LEU A 128 -2.78 5.53 -6.73
CA LEU A 128 -3.30 4.34 -6.07
C LEU A 128 -2.83 4.19 -4.61
N ILE A 129 -1.71 4.78 -4.25
CA ILE A 129 -1.09 4.54 -2.95
C ILE A 129 -1.33 5.71 -1.99
N LEU A 130 -1.13 6.93 -2.46
CA LEU A 130 -1.15 8.15 -1.64
C LEU A 130 -2.43 8.98 -1.80
N SER A 131 -3.46 8.39 -2.32
CA SER A 131 -4.73 9.11 -2.52
C SER A 131 -5.76 8.87 -1.42
#